data_2cc918ce5993dc475303b6bf4b1034ea
#
_entry.id   2cc918ce5993dc475303b6bf4b1034ea
#
_cell.length_a   1.000
_cell.length_b   1.000
_cell.length_c   1.000
_cell.angle_alpha   90.00
_cell.angle_beta   90.00
_cell.angle_gamma   90.00
#
_symmetry.space_group_name_H-M   'P 1'
#
loop_
_entity.id
_entity.type
_entity.pdbx_description
1 polymer ?
#
loop_
_entity_poly.entity_id
_entity_poly.type
_entity_poly.pdbx_seq_one_letter_code
_entity_poly.pdbx_strand_id
1 'polypeptide(L)'
;SMNQMNEILQGKVKTVYDVDNEPEKVRITFHDKVTAGNGRLVEYPAEKGKTCCLISALLFELMESRAIRTHYLALDGLDSLICKKLTIIPVEVIVRNIAAGSIVKTTTLTEGTLIQPPIVEFFLKDDSKDDPLLTPDRVRLMGVDTKPLVEQALNINAELQQLFLLCGIDLVDFKLEFGHD
;
A
#
# COMPACT_ATOMS: atom_id res chain seq x y z
N SER A 1 13.18 -17.35 -24.98
CA SER A 1 11.95 -17.95 -24.44
C SER A 1 11.37 -17.02 -23.38
N MET A 2 10.10 -16.72 -23.48
CA MET A 2 9.43 -15.97 -22.43
C MET A 2 9.44 -16.82 -21.15
N ASN A 3 9.97 -16.26 -20.07
CA ASN A 3 9.88 -16.91 -18.78
C ASN A 3 8.42 -17.07 -18.42
N GLN A 4 8.00 -18.29 -18.18
CA GLN A 4 6.66 -18.53 -17.65
C GLN A 4 6.60 -18.04 -16.22
N MET A 5 5.65 -17.19 -15.93
CA MET A 5 5.37 -16.71 -14.59
C MET A 5 4.03 -17.27 -14.14
N ASN A 6 4.01 -17.92 -12.99
CA ASN A 6 2.78 -18.46 -12.42
C ASN A 6 2.12 -17.39 -11.57
N GLU A 7 0.83 -17.16 -11.85
CA GLU A 7 0.02 -16.26 -11.05
C GLU A 7 -0.16 -16.84 -9.66
N ILE A 8 0.17 -16.05 -8.62
CA ILE A 8 -0.03 -16.41 -7.22
C ILE A 8 -1.30 -15.76 -6.68
N LEU A 9 -1.51 -14.48 -7.00
CA LEU A 9 -2.59 -13.67 -6.45
C LEU A 9 -3.04 -12.64 -7.47
N GLN A 10 -4.34 -12.57 -7.69
CA GLN A 10 -4.94 -11.49 -8.46
C GLN A 10 -5.69 -10.57 -7.53
N GLY A 11 -5.19 -9.33 -7.37
CA GLY A 11 -5.88 -8.27 -6.68
C GLY A 11 -6.86 -7.53 -7.59
N LYS A 12 -7.44 -6.45 -7.06
CA LYS A 12 -8.40 -5.63 -7.82
C LYS A 12 -7.76 -4.88 -8.99
N VAL A 13 -6.50 -4.45 -8.83
CA VAL A 13 -5.79 -3.61 -9.82
C VAL A 13 -4.40 -4.12 -10.17
N LYS A 14 -3.91 -5.14 -9.49
CA LYS A 14 -2.57 -5.72 -9.67
C LYS A 14 -2.64 -7.23 -9.67
N THR A 15 -1.69 -7.86 -10.34
CA THR A 15 -1.50 -9.31 -10.29
C THR A 15 -0.08 -9.61 -9.84
N VAL A 16 0.07 -10.59 -8.96
CA VAL A 16 1.37 -11.06 -8.46
C VAL A 16 1.69 -12.39 -9.11
N TYR A 17 2.90 -12.50 -9.67
CA TYR A 17 3.38 -13.71 -10.33
C TYR A 17 4.66 -14.21 -9.65
N ASP A 18 4.84 -15.53 -9.65
CA ASP A 18 6.18 -16.10 -9.37
C ASP A 18 7.15 -15.76 -10.49
N VAL A 19 8.42 -15.66 -10.15
CA VAL A 19 9.50 -15.51 -11.12
C VAL A 19 10.21 -16.85 -11.26
N ASP A 20 10.32 -17.34 -12.52
CA ASP A 20 10.95 -18.63 -12.79
C ASP A 20 12.40 -18.68 -12.28
N ASN A 21 12.73 -19.76 -11.58
CA ASN A 21 14.06 -20.02 -11.00
C ASN A 21 14.50 -19.00 -9.93
N GLU A 22 13.61 -18.12 -9.47
CA GLU A 22 13.87 -17.14 -8.42
C GLU A 22 12.75 -17.16 -7.38
N PRO A 23 12.68 -18.22 -6.53
CA PRO A 23 11.57 -18.39 -5.59
C PRO A 23 11.45 -17.31 -4.51
N GLU A 24 12.51 -16.53 -4.32
CA GLU A 24 12.53 -15.42 -3.36
C GLU A 24 11.99 -14.11 -3.94
N LYS A 25 11.59 -14.11 -5.22
CA LYS A 25 11.10 -12.92 -5.92
C LYS A 25 9.68 -13.12 -6.44
N VAL A 26 9.00 -12.00 -6.62
CA VAL A 26 7.71 -11.91 -7.30
C VAL A 26 7.75 -10.79 -8.33
N ARG A 27 6.92 -10.92 -9.35
CA ARG A 27 6.63 -9.84 -10.30
C ARG A 27 5.23 -9.32 -10.01
N ILE A 28 5.11 -8.01 -9.82
CA ILE A 28 3.84 -7.33 -9.60
C ILE A 28 3.52 -6.51 -10.84
N THR A 29 2.45 -6.87 -11.52
CA THR A 29 1.99 -6.18 -12.73
C THR A 29 0.80 -5.30 -12.39
N PHE A 30 0.87 -4.04 -12.79
CA PHE A 30 -0.17 -3.04 -12.59
C PHE A 30 -1.08 -2.99 -13.82
N HIS A 31 -2.38 -3.03 -13.59
CA HIS A 31 -3.37 -2.99 -14.67
C HIS A 31 -3.97 -1.60 -14.83
N ASP A 32 -4.44 -1.32 -16.05
CA ASP A 32 -5.22 -0.11 -16.37
C ASP A 32 -6.64 -0.28 -15.83
N LYS A 33 -6.77 -0.22 -14.49
CA LYS A 33 -8.02 -0.51 -13.81
C LYS A 33 -8.14 0.34 -12.56
N VAL A 34 -9.31 0.92 -12.35
CA VAL A 34 -9.69 1.64 -11.13
C VAL A 34 -10.95 1.01 -10.58
N THR A 35 -11.00 0.78 -9.27
CA THR A 35 -12.18 0.24 -8.61
C THR A 35 -12.61 1.14 -7.45
N ALA A 36 -13.90 1.12 -7.14
CA ALA A 36 -14.49 1.78 -5.99
C ALA A 36 -15.60 0.89 -5.41
N GLY A 37 -16.00 1.16 -4.17
CA GLY A 37 -17.05 0.38 -3.51
C GLY A 37 -16.71 -1.10 -3.37
N ASN A 38 -15.48 -1.42 -2.98
CA ASN A 38 -14.95 -2.78 -2.84
C ASN A 38 -15.08 -3.60 -4.14
N GLY A 39 -14.74 -2.98 -5.28
CA GLY A 39 -14.78 -3.63 -6.59
C GLY A 39 -16.13 -3.60 -7.28
N ARG A 40 -17.14 -2.95 -6.70
CA ARG A 40 -18.48 -2.85 -7.29
C ARG A 40 -18.52 -1.91 -8.50
N LEU A 41 -17.68 -0.88 -8.49
CA LEU A 41 -17.50 0.05 -9.61
C LEU A 41 -16.13 -0.20 -10.23
N VAL A 42 -16.07 -0.32 -11.55
CA VAL A 42 -14.84 -0.62 -12.29
C VAL A 42 -14.74 0.28 -13.51
N GLU A 43 -13.58 0.90 -13.70
CA GLU A 43 -13.24 1.66 -14.90
C GLU A 43 -11.83 1.28 -15.36
N TYR A 44 -11.52 1.55 -16.62
CA TYR A 44 -10.23 1.17 -17.23
C TYR A 44 -9.55 2.40 -17.90
N PRO A 45 -9.04 3.36 -17.09
CA PRO A 45 -8.33 4.51 -17.67
C PRO A 45 -7.04 4.08 -18.36
N ALA A 46 -6.79 4.59 -19.57
CA ALA A 46 -5.56 4.32 -20.30
C ALA A 46 -4.33 4.79 -19.52
N GLU A 47 -3.23 4.03 -19.61
CA GLU A 47 -1.93 4.34 -19.00
C GLU A 47 -1.93 4.36 -17.45
N LYS A 48 -3.04 4.03 -16.80
CA LYS A 48 -3.13 4.06 -15.34
C LYS A 48 -2.14 3.09 -14.69
N GLY A 49 -2.01 1.87 -15.23
CA GLY A 49 -1.08 0.87 -14.72
C GLY A 49 0.36 1.34 -14.80
N LYS A 50 0.79 1.86 -15.96
CA LYS A 50 2.16 2.37 -16.14
C LYS A 50 2.45 3.55 -15.22
N THR A 51 1.51 4.49 -15.09
CA THR A 51 1.68 5.66 -14.23
C THR A 51 1.81 5.25 -12.76
N CYS A 52 0.92 4.40 -12.27
CA CYS A 52 0.99 3.91 -10.89
C CYS A 52 2.25 3.09 -10.63
N CYS A 53 2.67 2.28 -11.59
CA CYS A 53 3.90 1.50 -11.49
C CYS A 53 5.13 2.41 -11.33
N LEU A 54 5.25 3.42 -12.18
CA LEU A 54 6.37 4.37 -12.12
C LEU A 54 6.38 5.14 -10.81
N ILE A 55 5.22 5.66 -10.38
CA ILE A 55 5.11 6.38 -9.10
C ILE A 55 5.50 5.45 -7.94
N SER A 56 5.02 4.22 -7.93
CA SER A 56 5.38 3.24 -6.90
C SER A 56 6.89 2.99 -6.87
N ALA A 57 7.51 2.78 -8.03
CA ALA A 57 8.96 2.59 -8.13
C ALA A 57 9.73 3.78 -7.54
N LEU A 58 9.34 5.00 -7.94
CA LEU A 58 9.99 6.22 -7.44
C LEU A 58 9.85 6.38 -5.93
N LEU A 59 8.67 6.12 -5.39
CA LEU A 59 8.43 6.20 -3.94
C LEU A 59 9.20 5.14 -3.17
N PHE A 60 9.26 3.90 -3.67
CA PHE A 60 10.06 2.85 -3.04
C PHE A 60 11.55 3.17 -3.07
N GLU A 61 12.06 3.67 -4.20
CA GLU A 61 13.46 4.09 -4.30
C GLU A 61 13.78 5.23 -3.34
N LEU A 62 12.87 6.20 -3.19
CA LEU A 62 13.02 7.27 -2.21
C LEU A 62 13.08 6.70 -0.79
N MET A 63 12.17 5.79 -0.42
CA MET A 63 12.16 5.17 0.91
C MET A 63 13.46 4.41 1.18
N GLU A 64 13.92 3.60 0.22
CA GLU A 64 15.20 2.88 0.35
C GLU A 64 16.38 3.86 0.53
N SER A 65 16.39 4.99 -0.17
CA SER A 65 17.43 6.03 -0.02
C SER A 65 17.41 6.67 1.37
N ARG A 66 16.31 6.56 2.11
CA ARG A 66 16.14 7.06 3.48
C ARG A 66 16.29 5.94 4.52
N ALA A 67 16.88 4.82 4.13
CA ALA A 67 17.09 3.65 4.97
C ALA A 67 15.78 3.00 5.47
N ILE A 68 14.69 3.19 4.76
CA ILE A 68 13.42 2.49 5.00
C ILE A 68 13.38 1.29 4.08
N ARG A 69 13.31 0.08 4.67
CA ARG A 69 13.29 -1.16 3.92
C ARG A 69 11.95 -1.34 3.22
N THR A 70 11.98 -1.69 1.95
CA THR A 70 10.81 -2.04 1.15
C THR A 70 11.01 -3.42 0.51
N HIS A 71 9.97 -3.94 -0.13
CA HIS A 71 10.09 -5.17 -0.91
C HIS A 71 10.60 -4.91 -2.34
N TYR A 72 10.70 -3.67 -2.75
CA TYR A 72 11.08 -3.27 -4.10
C TYR A 72 12.53 -3.64 -4.43
N LEU A 73 12.72 -4.23 -5.61
CA LEU A 73 14.06 -4.52 -6.14
C LEU A 73 14.34 -3.76 -7.43
N ALA A 74 13.43 -3.80 -8.39
CA ALA A 74 13.65 -3.17 -9.70
C ALA A 74 12.33 -2.91 -10.43
N LEU A 75 12.36 -1.90 -11.30
CA LEU A 75 11.34 -1.71 -12.32
C LEU A 75 11.56 -2.74 -13.41
N ASP A 76 10.51 -3.36 -13.91
CA ASP A 76 10.56 -4.36 -14.96
C ASP A 76 9.58 -4.03 -16.08
N GLY A 77 10.11 -3.40 -17.13
CA GLY A 77 9.29 -2.84 -18.19
C GLY A 77 8.55 -1.58 -17.72
N LEU A 78 7.36 -1.33 -18.25
CA LEU A 78 6.60 -0.12 -18.02
C LEU A 78 5.50 -0.26 -16.95
N ASP A 79 5.06 -1.50 -16.69
CA ASP A 79 3.87 -1.76 -15.87
C ASP A 79 4.12 -2.76 -14.74
N SER A 80 5.37 -3.17 -14.52
CA SER A 80 5.68 -4.21 -13.55
C SER A 80 6.87 -3.86 -12.67
N LEU A 81 6.86 -4.41 -11.46
CA LEU A 81 7.96 -4.34 -10.50
C LEU A 81 8.43 -5.76 -10.18
N ILE A 82 9.74 -5.93 -10.00
CA ILE A 82 10.30 -7.10 -9.34
C ILE A 82 10.49 -6.75 -7.86
N CYS A 83 9.96 -7.59 -6.99
CA CYS A 83 9.98 -7.39 -5.55
C CYS A 83 10.42 -8.64 -4.83
N LYS A 84 10.86 -8.49 -3.59
CA LYS A 84 11.07 -9.64 -2.69
C LYS A 84 9.72 -10.32 -2.42
N LYS A 85 9.73 -11.63 -2.40
CA LYS A 85 8.56 -12.42 -1.98
C LYS A 85 8.53 -12.46 -0.46
N LEU A 86 7.53 -11.81 0.13
CA LEU A 86 7.37 -11.71 1.57
C LEU A 86 6.14 -12.49 2.02
N THR A 87 6.15 -12.92 3.27
CA THR A 87 4.94 -13.34 3.97
C THR A 87 4.19 -12.08 4.38
N ILE A 88 3.03 -11.87 3.80
CA ILE A 88 2.25 -10.64 4.04
C ILE A 88 1.53 -10.72 5.38
N ILE A 89 1.66 -9.67 6.17
CA ILE A 89 0.88 -9.49 7.40
C ILE A 89 -0.54 -9.09 6.96
N PRO A 90 -1.60 -9.82 7.40
CA PRO A 90 -2.96 -9.62 6.87
C PRO A 90 -3.67 -8.39 7.44
N VAL A 91 -2.94 -7.30 7.58
CA VAL A 91 -3.40 -6.03 8.14
C VAL A 91 -2.97 -4.91 7.22
N GLU A 92 -3.91 -4.07 6.81
CA GLU A 92 -3.62 -2.83 6.12
C GLU A 92 -3.45 -1.72 7.15
N VAL A 93 -2.48 -0.85 6.93
CA VAL A 93 -2.15 0.26 7.84
C VAL A 93 -2.39 1.57 7.13
N ILE A 94 -3.25 2.42 7.69
CA ILE A 94 -3.55 3.74 7.12
C ILE A 94 -3.02 4.80 8.06
N VAL A 95 -2.23 5.73 7.52
CA VAL A 95 -1.81 6.94 8.22
C VAL A 95 -2.67 8.10 7.75
N ARG A 96 -3.26 8.85 8.71
CA ARG A 96 -4.14 9.97 8.39
C ARG A 96 -3.57 11.27 8.93
N ASN A 97 -3.41 12.24 8.04
CA ASN A 97 -2.97 13.60 8.35
C ASN A 97 -4.13 14.59 8.29
N ILE A 98 -5.08 14.34 7.40
CA ILE A 98 -6.25 15.19 7.17
C ILE A 98 -7.46 14.26 7.05
N ALA A 99 -8.58 14.63 7.65
CA ALA A 99 -9.78 13.81 7.64
C ALA A 99 -10.39 13.70 6.24
N ALA A 100 -10.50 12.48 5.73
CA ALA A 100 -11.16 12.16 4.47
C ALA A 100 -11.54 10.67 4.45
N GLY A 101 -12.51 10.31 3.64
CA GLY A 101 -12.93 8.93 3.48
C GLY A 101 -13.67 8.36 4.69
N SER A 102 -13.34 7.12 5.07
CA SER A 102 -14.12 6.39 6.08
C SER A 102 -14.13 7.05 7.45
N ILE A 103 -13.07 7.76 7.84
CA ILE A 103 -13.02 8.44 9.14
C ILE A 103 -14.09 9.54 9.24
N VAL A 104 -14.41 10.20 8.14
CA VAL A 104 -15.49 11.21 8.10
C VAL A 104 -16.85 10.55 8.26
N LYS A 105 -17.03 9.37 7.68
CA LYS A 105 -18.30 8.63 7.73
C LYS A 105 -18.56 7.96 9.08
N THR A 106 -17.50 7.65 9.82
CA THR A 106 -17.57 6.86 11.06
C THR A 106 -17.28 7.65 12.33
N THR A 107 -17.01 8.94 12.20
CA THR A 107 -16.78 9.86 13.32
C THR A 107 -17.56 11.15 13.09
N THR A 108 -17.41 12.09 14.02
CA THR A 108 -18.00 13.44 13.90
C THR A 108 -17.09 14.43 13.16
N LEU A 109 -15.93 13.98 12.66
CA LEU A 109 -14.99 14.86 11.98
C LEU A 109 -15.53 15.33 10.64
N THR A 110 -15.32 16.61 10.35
CA THR A 110 -15.62 17.20 9.04
C THR A 110 -14.47 16.90 8.08
N GLU A 111 -14.77 16.63 6.81
CA GLU A 111 -13.76 16.46 5.77
C GLU A 111 -12.85 17.69 5.72
N GLY A 112 -11.54 17.44 5.60
CA GLY A 112 -10.53 18.49 5.58
C GLY A 112 -10.00 18.90 6.94
N THR A 113 -10.52 18.36 8.03
CA THR A 113 -10.01 18.64 9.38
C THR A 113 -8.57 18.11 9.51
N LEU A 114 -7.67 18.96 9.99
CA LEU A 114 -6.28 18.55 10.27
C LEU A 114 -6.28 17.58 11.46
N ILE A 115 -5.61 16.46 11.27
CA ILE A 115 -5.40 15.45 12.31
C ILE A 115 -3.99 15.59 12.85
N GLN A 116 -3.87 16.15 14.05
CA GLN A 116 -2.59 16.49 14.67
C GLN A 116 -2.57 16.00 16.13
N PRO A 117 -1.66 15.09 16.50
CA PRO A 117 -0.69 14.40 15.62
C PRO A 117 -1.38 13.42 14.64
N PRO A 118 -0.68 13.00 13.57
CA PRO A 118 -1.22 12.00 12.66
C PRO A 118 -1.59 10.71 13.39
N ILE A 119 -2.66 10.06 12.94
CA ILE A 119 -3.06 8.77 13.51
C ILE A 119 -2.72 7.62 12.57
N VAL A 120 -2.54 6.45 13.17
CA VAL A 120 -2.29 5.19 12.45
C VAL A 120 -3.45 4.25 12.78
N GLU A 121 -4.15 3.80 11.74
CA GLU A 121 -5.27 2.88 11.86
C GLU A 121 -4.96 1.56 11.20
N PHE A 122 -5.59 0.50 11.70
CA PHE A 122 -5.44 -0.86 11.19
C PHE A 122 -6.76 -1.35 10.64
N PHE A 123 -6.70 -2.02 9.49
CA PHE A 123 -7.85 -2.66 8.86
C PHE A 123 -7.51 -4.10 8.53
N LEU A 124 -8.48 -4.99 8.68
CA LEU A 124 -8.30 -6.37 8.25
C LEU A 124 -8.27 -6.42 6.73
N LYS A 125 -7.28 -7.11 6.17
CA LYS A 125 -7.20 -7.34 4.73
C LYS A 125 -8.09 -8.54 4.36
N ASP A 126 -9.39 -8.28 4.26
CA ASP A 126 -10.39 -9.30 3.94
C ASP A 126 -11.58 -8.67 3.20
N ASP A 127 -11.58 -8.77 1.88
CA ASP A 127 -12.61 -8.19 1.02
C ASP A 127 -14.00 -8.76 1.34
N SER A 128 -14.09 -10.01 1.80
CA SER A 128 -15.35 -10.64 2.16
C SER A 128 -16.01 -10.01 3.38
N LYS A 129 -15.23 -9.28 4.18
CA LYS A 129 -15.68 -8.59 5.39
C LYS A 129 -15.63 -7.06 5.22
N ASP A 130 -15.44 -6.57 3.99
CA ASP A 130 -15.29 -5.14 3.67
C ASP A 130 -14.17 -4.46 4.48
N ASP A 131 -13.05 -5.16 4.67
CA ASP A 131 -11.83 -4.66 5.32
C ASP A 131 -12.13 -3.87 6.60
N PRO A 132 -12.67 -4.50 7.67
CA PRO A 132 -13.12 -3.79 8.85
C PRO A 132 -11.98 -3.16 9.64
N LEU A 133 -12.28 -2.03 10.29
CA LEU A 133 -11.37 -1.36 11.22
C LEU A 133 -11.05 -2.28 12.39
N LEU A 134 -9.78 -2.37 12.72
CA LEU A 134 -9.29 -3.15 13.85
C LEU A 134 -8.71 -2.22 14.91
N THR A 135 -8.98 -2.53 16.18
CA THR A 135 -8.26 -1.91 17.28
C THR A 135 -6.85 -2.52 17.39
N PRO A 136 -5.88 -1.81 17.98
CA PRO A 136 -4.57 -2.39 18.25
C PRO A 136 -4.65 -3.71 19.05
N ASP A 137 -5.60 -3.82 19.97
CA ASP A 137 -5.82 -5.05 20.72
C ASP A 137 -6.24 -6.22 19.84
N ARG A 138 -7.15 -5.97 18.89
CA ARG A 138 -7.56 -7.01 17.92
C ARG A 138 -6.40 -7.44 17.05
N VAL A 139 -5.56 -6.51 16.61
CA VAL A 139 -4.35 -6.82 15.83
C VAL A 139 -3.41 -7.70 16.66
N ARG A 140 -3.20 -7.36 17.93
CA ARG A 140 -2.39 -8.18 18.85
C ARG A 140 -2.96 -9.59 19.00
N LEU A 141 -4.29 -9.72 19.10
CA LEU A 141 -4.94 -11.04 19.17
C LEU A 141 -4.72 -11.89 17.91
N MET A 142 -4.45 -11.24 16.77
CA MET A 142 -4.09 -11.91 15.52
C MET A 142 -2.61 -12.33 15.48
N GLY A 143 -1.85 -12.10 16.55
CA GLY A 143 -0.44 -12.45 16.62
C GLY A 143 0.50 -11.41 16.01
N VAL A 144 0.03 -10.18 15.79
CA VAL A 144 0.81 -9.11 15.17
C VAL A 144 1.20 -8.07 16.21
N ASP A 145 2.50 -7.75 16.28
CA ASP A 145 3.01 -6.66 17.11
C ASP A 145 2.80 -5.33 16.37
N THR A 146 1.98 -4.45 16.92
CA THR A 146 1.66 -3.17 16.29
C THR A 146 2.76 -2.13 16.41
N LYS A 147 3.63 -2.24 17.40
CA LYS A 147 4.64 -1.21 17.70
C LYS A 147 5.57 -0.93 16.51
N PRO A 148 6.24 -1.93 15.92
CA PRO A 148 7.11 -1.67 14.78
C PRO A 148 6.34 -1.16 13.55
N LEU A 149 5.09 -1.59 13.36
CA LEU A 149 4.26 -1.11 12.26
C LEU A 149 3.94 0.37 12.39
N VAL A 150 3.55 0.81 13.59
CA VAL A 150 3.26 2.23 13.88
C VAL A 150 4.51 3.08 13.71
N GLU A 151 5.64 2.67 14.27
CA GLU A 151 6.90 3.40 14.17
C GLU A 151 7.32 3.58 12.71
N GLN A 152 7.27 2.52 11.93
CA GLN A 152 7.63 2.56 10.51
C GLN A 152 6.64 3.39 9.70
N ALA A 153 5.34 3.24 9.96
CA ALA A 153 4.31 4.02 9.28
C ALA A 153 4.47 5.53 9.50
N LEU A 154 4.75 5.94 10.74
CA LEU A 154 4.97 7.34 11.05
C LEU A 154 6.29 7.87 10.46
N ASN A 155 7.34 7.06 10.40
CA ASN A 155 8.57 7.43 9.73
C ASN A 155 8.36 7.64 8.22
N ILE A 156 7.66 6.74 7.57
CA ILE A 156 7.28 6.87 6.16
C ILE A 156 6.43 8.13 5.95
N ASN A 157 5.48 8.38 6.85
CA ASN A 157 4.62 9.56 6.79
C ASN A 157 5.46 10.86 6.78
N ALA A 158 6.44 10.97 7.66
CA ALA A 158 7.29 12.15 7.72
C ALA A 158 8.04 12.37 6.38
N GLU A 159 8.59 11.31 5.80
CA GLU A 159 9.28 11.40 4.52
C GLU A 159 8.34 11.76 3.36
N LEU A 160 7.16 11.15 3.31
CA LEU A 160 6.17 11.44 2.27
C LEU A 160 5.60 12.85 2.40
N GLN A 161 5.34 13.33 3.61
CA GLN A 161 4.88 14.70 3.84
C GLN A 161 5.88 15.72 3.30
N GLN A 162 7.17 15.53 3.54
CA GLN A 162 8.22 16.40 3.00
C GLN A 162 8.22 16.41 1.48
N LEU A 163 8.16 15.23 0.86
CA LEU A 163 8.14 15.11 -0.59
C LEU A 163 6.94 15.85 -1.20
N PHE A 164 5.74 15.59 -0.68
CA PHE A 164 4.52 16.21 -1.20
C PHE A 164 4.49 17.71 -0.96
N LEU A 165 5.03 18.18 0.19
CA LEU A 165 5.14 19.60 0.47
C LEU A 165 6.02 20.32 -0.56
N LEU A 166 7.14 19.70 -0.99
CA LEU A 166 7.99 20.24 -2.05
C LEU A 166 7.23 20.38 -3.38
N CYS A 167 6.22 19.55 -3.61
CA CYS A 167 5.35 19.62 -4.78
C CYS A 167 4.15 20.55 -4.56
N GLY A 168 4.03 21.22 -3.42
CA GLY A 168 2.89 22.07 -3.08
C GLY A 168 1.61 21.29 -2.78
N ILE A 169 1.73 20.04 -2.33
CA ILE A 169 0.60 19.14 -2.07
C ILE A 169 0.58 18.77 -0.60
N ASP A 170 -0.59 18.83 0.02
CA ASP A 170 -0.82 18.28 1.35
C ASP A 170 -1.14 16.79 1.26
N LEU A 171 -0.37 15.98 1.95
CA LEU A 171 -0.61 14.53 2.03
C LEU A 171 -1.79 14.27 2.97
N VAL A 172 -2.92 13.86 2.43
CA VAL A 172 -4.15 13.60 3.19
C VAL A 172 -4.00 12.31 4.00
N ASP A 173 -3.79 11.21 3.33
CA ASP A 173 -3.60 9.89 3.93
C ASP A 173 -2.93 8.95 2.93
N PHE A 174 -2.52 7.79 3.41
CA PHE A 174 -2.02 6.73 2.55
C PHE A 174 -2.11 5.39 3.28
N LYS A 175 -2.08 4.32 2.50
CA LYS A 175 -2.16 2.96 2.99
C LYS A 175 -0.84 2.22 2.75
N LEU A 176 -0.44 1.45 3.76
CA LEU A 176 0.72 0.57 3.71
C LEU A 176 0.29 -0.87 3.95
N GLU A 177 0.99 -1.78 3.32
CA GLU A 177 0.99 -3.19 3.65
C GLU A 177 2.38 -3.59 4.09
N PHE A 178 2.47 -4.53 5.02
CA PHE A 178 3.73 -5.01 5.58
C PHE A 178 3.86 -6.50 5.36
N GLY A 179 5.10 -6.92 5.26
CA GLY A 179 5.45 -8.33 5.18
C GLY A 179 6.78 -8.59 5.87
N HIS A 180 7.14 -9.86 5.98
CA HIS A 180 8.42 -10.28 6.50
C HIS A 180 8.98 -11.45 5.68
N ASP A 181 10.28 -11.64 5.75
CA ASP A 181 10.99 -12.74 5.08
C ASP A 181 10.59 -14.11 5.62
#